data_5563e40743f03c755c0a8bc6b7ea7f4e
#
_entry.id   5563e40743f03c755c0a8bc6b7ea7f4e
#
_cell.length_a   1.000
_cell.length_b   1.000
_cell.length_c   1.000
_cell.angle_alpha   90.00
_cell.angle_beta   90.00
_cell.angle_gamma   90.00
#
_symmetry.space_group_name_H-M   'P 1'
#
loop_
_entity.id
_entity.type
_entity.pdbx_description
1 polymer ?
#
loop_
_entity_poly.entity_id
_entity_poly.type
_entity_poly.pdbx_seq_one_letter_code
_entity_poly.pdbx_strand_id
1 'polypeptide(L)'
;MTQYNKAYPLLPKVAYEKTPVPMQGIIDYIKTLQVPLEVKRATYVIGRNESANGQDGIGNNLIGMQSDGDAFPQKYNRYIVAYCVKNENLTGKARGFLCFDKWQSSFDILADEIATRGLYIGGKINSPYVSFTDVTEANFCQAYEDLWVYGNKDYKPTAIEISDFNSMYSQAKHLFV
;
A
#
# COMPACT_ATOMS: atom_id res chain seq x y z
N MET A 1 -11.98 -14.16 -14.89
CA MET A 1 -10.98 -13.98 -13.83
C MET A 1 -11.44 -14.74 -12.61
N THR A 2 -10.55 -15.51 -11.99
CA THR A 2 -10.84 -16.14 -10.69
C THR A 2 -10.81 -15.02 -9.64
N GLN A 3 -11.85 -14.89 -8.84
CA GLN A 3 -11.94 -13.89 -7.76
C GLN A 3 -11.03 -14.21 -6.57
N TYR A 4 -10.13 -15.15 -6.74
CA TYR A 4 -9.22 -15.62 -5.71
C TYR A 4 -7.99 -16.29 -6.34
N ASN A 5 -6.80 -15.89 -5.91
CA ASN A 5 -5.56 -16.50 -6.34
C ASN A 5 -5.27 -17.74 -5.49
N LYS A 6 -5.12 -18.90 -6.14
CA LYS A 6 -4.87 -20.18 -5.47
C LYS A 6 -3.53 -20.27 -4.71
N ALA A 7 -2.62 -19.32 -4.91
CA ALA A 7 -1.39 -19.22 -4.14
C ALA A 7 -1.60 -18.75 -2.69
N TYR A 8 -2.75 -18.14 -2.39
CA TYR A 8 -3.13 -17.86 -1.02
C TYR A 8 -3.72 -19.08 -0.33
N PRO A 9 -3.71 -19.12 1.02
CA PRO A 9 -4.45 -20.13 1.78
C PRO A 9 -5.93 -20.15 1.39
N LEU A 10 -6.57 -21.29 1.48
CA LEU A 10 -8.03 -21.37 1.30
C LEU A 10 -8.72 -20.63 2.45
N LEU A 11 -9.34 -19.51 2.14
CA LEU A 11 -9.95 -18.60 3.09
C LEU A 11 -11.46 -18.47 2.86
N PRO A 12 -12.24 -18.19 3.90
CA PRO A 12 -13.66 -17.92 3.75
C PRO A 12 -13.89 -16.63 2.96
N LYS A 13 -14.94 -16.66 2.12
CA LYS A 13 -15.47 -15.44 1.51
C LYS A 13 -16.41 -14.77 2.50
N VAL A 14 -16.20 -13.48 2.75
CA VAL A 14 -17.04 -12.66 3.63
C VAL A 14 -17.74 -11.55 2.84
N ALA A 15 -18.73 -10.93 3.45
CA ALA A 15 -19.34 -9.73 2.90
C ALA A 15 -18.32 -8.57 2.88
N TYR A 16 -18.46 -7.68 1.91
CA TYR A 16 -17.68 -6.45 1.90
C TYR A 16 -18.07 -5.59 3.11
N GLU A 17 -17.07 -5.18 3.86
CA GLU A 17 -17.20 -4.26 4.99
C GLU A 17 -16.15 -3.17 4.89
N LYS A 18 -16.60 -1.92 4.97
CA LYS A 18 -15.71 -0.77 5.01
C LYS A 18 -15.15 -0.59 6.41
N THR A 19 -13.83 -0.45 6.50
CA THR A 19 -13.12 -0.27 7.78
C THR A 19 -12.40 1.08 7.80
N PRO A 20 -13.08 2.16 8.22
CA PRO A 20 -12.44 3.46 8.38
C PRO A 20 -11.55 3.46 9.63
N VAL A 21 -10.38 4.08 9.50
CA VAL A 21 -9.43 4.27 10.60
C VAL A 21 -9.03 5.73 10.67
N PRO A 22 -9.15 6.41 11.83
CA PRO A 22 -8.72 7.79 11.97
C PRO A 22 -7.23 7.94 11.67
N MET A 23 -6.86 8.97 10.89
CA MET A 23 -5.47 9.23 10.52
C MET A 23 -4.53 9.35 11.73
N GLN A 24 -5.00 9.91 12.84
CA GLN A 24 -4.19 9.98 14.05
C GLN A 24 -3.80 8.59 14.55
N GLY A 25 -4.73 7.63 14.55
CA GLY A 25 -4.44 6.24 14.92
C GLY A 25 -3.39 5.60 13.99
N ILE A 26 -3.47 5.88 12.68
CA ILE A 26 -2.50 5.41 11.69
C ILE A 26 -1.11 6.01 11.97
N ILE A 27 -1.03 7.33 12.21
CA ILE A 27 0.22 8.02 12.54
C ILE A 27 0.84 7.44 13.80
N ASP A 28 0.05 7.30 14.85
CA ASP A 28 0.54 6.79 16.14
C ASP A 28 1.04 5.36 16.00
N TYR A 29 0.36 4.53 15.22
CA TYR A 29 0.80 3.17 14.94
C TYR A 29 2.11 3.13 14.16
N ILE A 30 2.24 3.88 13.07
CA ILE A 30 3.47 3.93 12.26
C ILE A 30 4.67 4.38 13.11
N LYS A 31 4.49 5.29 14.08
CA LYS A 31 5.53 5.70 15.02
C LYS A 31 6.11 4.51 15.81
N THR A 32 5.29 3.51 16.12
CA THR A 32 5.72 2.33 16.90
C THR A 32 6.51 1.31 16.07
N LEU A 33 6.44 1.35 14.74
CA LEU A 33 7.11 0.40 13.88
C LEU A 33 8.64 0.45 14.08
N GLN A 34 9.28 -0.71 14.15
CA GLN A 34 10.73 -0.84 14.30
C GLN A 34 11.41 -0.91 12.93
N VAL A 35 11.29 0.17 12.16
CA VAL A 35 11.85 0.31 10.81
C VAL A 35 12.57 1.67 10.68
N PRO A 36 13.47 1.82 9.70
CA PRO A 36 14.14 3.11 9.44
C PRO A 36 13.14 4.25 9.25
N LEU A 37 13.57 5.45 9.61
CA LEU A 37 12.73 6.65 9.59
C LEU A 37 12.12 6.93 8.21
N GLU A 38 12.91 6.76 7.15
CA GLU A 38 12.43 6.96 5.77
C GLU A 38 11.39 5.90 5.36
N VAL A 39 11.48 4.69 5.91
CA VAL A 39 10.45 3.66 5.72
C VAL A 39 9.14 4.08 6.38
N LYS A 40 9.18 4.66 7.60
CA LYS A 40 7.98 5.20 8.26
C LYS A 40 7.33 6.31 7.44
N ARG A 41 8.13 7.23 6.91
CA ARG A 41 7.66 8.33 6.05
C ARG A 41 6.99 7.81 4.78
N ALA A 42 7.65 6.87 4.09
CA ALA A 42 7.09 6.23 2.90
C ALA A 42 5.82 5.44 3.20
N THR A 43 5.80 4.69 4.29
CA THR A 43 4.61 3.94 4.75
C THR A 43 3.43 4.86 5.02
N TYR A 44 3.67 6.02 5.63
CA TYR A 44 2.63 7.02 5.86
C TYR A 44 2.08 7.58 4.55
N VAL A 45 2.95 8.00 3.63
CA VAL A 45 2.51 8.62 2.37
C VAL A 45 1.70 7.64 1.53
N ILE A 46 2.22 6.43 1.32
CA ILE A 46 1.53 5.40 0.52
C ILE A 46 0.24 4.96 1.21
N GLY A 47 0.30 4.62 2.49
CA GLY A 47 -0.88 4.18 3.23
C GLY A 47 -1.98 5.23 3.30
N ARG A 48 -1.63 6.50 3.42
CA ARG A 48 -2.56 7.62 3.37
C ARG A 48 -3.26 7.72 2.01
N ASN A 49 -2.49 7.59 0.94
CA ASN A 49 -3.02 7.70 -0.41
C ASN A 49 -3.93 6.51 -0.75
N GLU A 50 -3.48 5.27 -0.52
CA GLU A 50 -4.23 4.04 -0.78
C GLU A 50 -5.55 3.95 0.02
N SER A 51 -5.56 4.47 1.23
CA SER A 51 -6.73 4.40 2.12
C SER A 51 -7.63 5.63 2.06
N ALA A 52 -7.41 6.57 1.13
CA ALA A 52 -8.12 7.86 1.13
C ALA A 52 -8.13 8.51 2.53
N ASN A 53 -6.95 8.73 3.12
CA ASN A 53 -6.79 9.22 4.48
C ASN A 53 -7.45 8.33 5.56
N GLY A 54 -7.36 7.01 5.40
CA GLY A 54 -7.93 6.04 6.33
C GLY A 54 -9.43 5.79 6.17
N GLN A 55 -10.07 6.37 5.16
CA GLN A 55 -11.52 6.26 4.99
C GLN A 55 -11.97 5.04 4.18
N ASP A 56 -11.11 4.46 3.36
CA ASP A 56 -11.47 3.45 2.37
C ASP A 56 -10.85 2.06 2.62
N GLY A 57 -10.57 1.70 3.87
CA GLY A 57 -10.19 0.34 4.24
C GLY A 57 -11.28 -0.68 3.90
N ILE A 58 -10.88 -1.87 3.47
CA ILE A 58 -11.76 -2.99 3.11
C ILE A 58 -11.43 -4.18 4.01
N GLY A 59 -12.27 -4.52 4.98
CA GLY A 59 -11.99 -5.65 5.88
C GLY A 59 -10.61 -5.54 6.53
N ASN A 60 -10.28 -4.40 7.13
CA ASN A 60 -8.97 -4.05 7.71
C ASN A 60 -7.81 -3.89 6.69
N ASN A 61 -8.04 -4.08 5.41
CA ASN A 61 -7.05 -3.90 4.37
C ASN A 61 -7.08 -2.46 3.85
N LEU A 62 -6.16 -1.63 4.34
CA LEU A 62 -6.05 -0.20 4.00
C LEU A 62 -5.11 0.06 2.82
N ILE A 63 -4.47 -0.97 2.28
CA ILE A 63 -3.51 -0.86 1.18
C ILE A 63 -3.98 -1.54 -0.10
N GLY A 64 -5.26 -1.92 -0.15
CA GLY A 64 -5.88 -2.43 -1.38
C GLY A 64 -5.34 -3.78 -1.89
N MET A 65 -4.73 -4.62 -1.03
CA MET A 65 -4.21 -5.93 -1.45
C MET A 65 -5.32 -6.79 -2.06
N GLN A 66 -5.11 -7.25 -3.29
CA GLN A 66 -6.07 -8.04 -4.03
C GLN A 66 -5.90 -9.53 -3.76
N SER A 67 -7.02 -10.25 -3.68
CA SER A 67 -7.03 -11.71 -3.57
C SER A 67 -7.01 -12.42 -4.93
N ASP A 68 -7.29 -11.70 -6.01
CA ASP A 68 -7.32 -12.18 -7.40
C ASP A 68 -6.12 -11.69 -8.23
N GLY A 69 -5.23 -10.90 -7.64
CA GLY A 69 -3.98 -10.44 -8.22
C GLY A 69 -2.82 -11.40 -7.96
N ASP A 70 -1.60 -10.90 -8.12
CA ASP A 70 -0.39 -11.64 -7.77
C ASP A 70 -0.32 -11.88 -6.26
N ALA A 71 0.12 -13.08 -5.87
CA ALA A 71 0.23 -13.42 -4.47
C ALA A 71 1.40 -12.69 -3.81
N PHE A 72 1.15 -12.08 -2.67
CA PHE A 72 2.19 -11.53 -1.82
C PHE A 72 3.03 -12.65 -1.18
N PRO A 73 4.24 -12.34 -0.66
CA PRO A 73 5.08 -13.31 0.01
C PRO A 73 4.33 -14.08 1.12
N GLN A 74 4.56 -15.37 1.19
CA GLN A 74 3.86 -16.29 2.11
C GLN A 74 3.99 -15.88 3.60
N LYS A 75 5.05 -15.13 3.97
CA LYS A 75 5.23 -14.59 5.33
C LYS A 75 4.06 -13.73 5.80
N TYR A 76 3.26 -13.15 4.89
CA TYR A 76 2.10 -12.32 5.22
C TYR A 76 0.80 -13.10 5.40
N ASN A 77 0.78 -14.40 5.07
CA ASN A 77 -0.42 -15.23 5.21
C ASN A 77 -0.97 -15.22 6.64
N ARG A 78 -0.12 -15.00 7.64
CA ARG A 78 -0.52 -14.89 9.05
C ARG A 78 -1.49 -13.74 9.36
N TYR A 79 -1.53 -12.73 8.52
CA TYR A 79 -2.42 -11.57 8.69
C TYR A 79 -3.76 -11.74 7.97
N ILE A 80 -3.84 -12.69 7.03
CA ILE A 80 -4.98 -12.85 6.14
C ILE A 80 -5.98 -13.79 6.78
N VAL A 81 -7.22 -13.33 6.99
CA VAL A 81 -8.27 -14.14 7.66
C VAL A 81 -9.44 -14.48 6.74
N ALA A 82 -9.65 -13.70 5.67
CA ALA A 82 -10.75 -13.89 4.73
C ALA A 82 -10.45 -13.17 3.40
N TYR A 83 -11.37 -13.28 2.46
CA TYR A 83 -11.43 -12.37 1.32
C TYR A 83 -12.86 -11.90 1.08
N CYS A 84 -13.00 -10.73 0.47
CA CYS A 84 -14.29 -10.21 0.03
C CYS A 84 -14.24 -9.81 -1.43
N VAL A 85 -15.40 -9.54 -2.03
CA VAL A 85 -15.52 -9.07 -3.40
C VAL A 85 -16.25 -7.74 -3.41
N LYS A 86 -15.66 -6.77 -4.09
CA LYS A 86 -16.22 -5.44 -4.31
C LYS A 86 -16.19 -5.12 -5.81
N ASN A 87 -17.20 -4.41 -6.30
CA ASN A 87 -17.15 -3.88 -7.65
C ASN A 87 -16.29 -2.61 -7.68
N GLU A 88 -15.42 -2.50 -8.69
CA GLU A 88 -14.63 -1.29 -8.94
C GLU A 88 -15.56 -0.11 -9.29
N ASN A 89 -15.28 1.05 -8.73
CA ASN A 89 -16.11 2.24 -8.93
C ASN A 89 -16.14 2.70 -10.39
N LEU A 90 -15.02 2.58 -11.11
CA LEU A 90 -14.91 3.07 -12.49
C LEU A 90 -15.40 2.06 -13.54
N THR A 91 -15.14 0.78 -13.34
CA THR A 91 -15.41 -0.26 -14.36
C THR A 91 -16.62 -1.12 -14.04
N GLY A 92 -17.09 -1.09 -12.80
CA GLY A 92 -18.14 -1.99 -12.30
C GLY A 92 -17.68 -3.46 -12.20
N LYS A 93 -16.42 -3.79 -12.52
CA LYS A 93 -15.90 -5.16 -12.49
C LYS A 93 -15.71 -5.63 -11.06
N ALA A 94 -16.11 -6.86 -10.79
CA ALA A 94 -15.86 -7.48 -9.50
C ALA A 94 -14.37 -7.74 -9.32
N ARG A 95 -13.83 -7.30 -8.17
CA ARG A 95 -12.46 -7.55 -7.71
C ARG A 95 -12.48 -8.22 -6.36
N GLY A 96 -11.57 -9.15 -6.16
CA GLY A 96 -11.34 -9.79 -4.87
C GLY A 96 -10.28 -9.03 -4.06
N PHE A 97 -10.57 -8.81 -2.78
CA PHE A 97 -9.66 -8.17 -1.83
C PHE A 97 -9.43 -9.07 -0.63
N LEU A 98 -8.21 -9.10 -0.14
CA LEU A 98 -7.87 -9.78 1.12
C LEU A 98 -8.44 -9.00 2.30
N CYS A 99 -8.87 -9.74 3.33
CA CYS A 99 -9.27 -9.17 4.62
C CYS A 99 -8.25 -9.56 5.68
N PHE A 100 -7.85 -8.61 6.53
CA PHE A 100 -6.85 -8.83 7.56
C PHE A 100 -7.47 -9.00 8.94
N ASP A 101 -6.70 -9.58 9.86
CA ASP A 101 -7.07 -9.76 11.26
C ASP A 101 -7.30 -8.41 11.97
N LYS A 102 -6.51 -7.39 11.61
CA LYS A 102 -6.60 -6.02 12.14
C LYS A 102 -6.05 -5.03 11.11
N TRP A 103 -6.45 -3.77 11.19
CA TRP A 103 -6.01 -2.73 10.26
C TRP A 103 -4.49 -2.44 10.32
N GLN A 104 -3.87 -2.63 11.47
CA GLN A 104 -2.42 -2.46 11.65
C GLN A 104 -1.60 -3.39 10.74
N SER A 105 -2.14 -4.57 10.44
CA SER A 105 -1.49 -5.54 9.57
C SER A 105 -1.21 -4.97 8.17
N SER A 106 -2.04 -4.04 7.69
CA SER A 106 -1.78 -3.30 6.44
C SER A 106 -0.45 -2.54 6.48
N PHE A 107 -0.18 -1.88 7.59
CA PHE A 107 1.02 -1.06 7.77
C PHE A 107 2.24 -1.91 8.11
N ASP A 108 2.07 -3.04 8.81
CA ASP A 108 3.13 -4.03 9.02
C ASP A 108 3.62 -4.58 7.68
N ILE A 109 2.69 -4.98 6.81
CA ILE A 109 3.01 -5.49 5.47
C ILE A 109 3.66 -4.41 4.63
N LEU A 110 3.06 -3.23 4.55
CA LEU A 110 3.57 -2.13 3.74
C LEU A 110 4.98 -1.72 4.16
N ALA A 111 5.21 -1.54 5.46
CA ALA A 111 6.52 -1.16 5.98
C ALA A 111 7.58 -2.24 5.73
N ASP A 112 7.22 -3.51 5.90
CA ASP A 112 8.12 -4.63 5.64
C ASP A 112 8.45 -4.78 4.14
N GLU A 113 7.46 -4.62 3.26
CA GLU A 113 7.70 -4.59 1.81
C GLU A 113 8.65 -3.46 1.41
N ILE A 114 8.40 -2.25 1.91
CA ILE A 114 9.25 -1.09 1.64
C ILE A 114 10.66 -1.30 2.20
N ALA A 115 10.79 -1.82 3.42
CA ALA A 115 12.10 -2.05 4.06
C ALA A 115 12.92 -3.15 3.37
N THR A 116 12.27 -4.18 2.85
CA THR A 116 12.94 -5.35 2.25
C THR A 116 13.17 -5.22 0.75
N ARG A 117 12.28 -4.55 0.03
CA ARG A 117 12.32 -4.39 -1.42
C ARG A 117 12.69 -2.98 -1.87
N GLY A 118 12.53 -1.99 -0.99
CA GLY A 118 12.68 -0.58 -1.35
C GLY A 118 11.54 -0.08 -2.24
N LEU A 119 11.70 1.15 -2.74
CA LEU A 119 10.84 1.71 -3.77
C LEU A 119 11.53 1.57 -5.12
N TYR A 120 10.75 1.15 -6.09
CA TYR A 120 11.22 0.90 -7.43
C TYR A 120 11.28 2.19 -8.26
N ILE A 121 12.39 2.45 -8.92
CA ILE A 121 12.52 3.55 -9.88
C ILE A 121 12.90 2.99 -11.24
N GLY A 122 12.18 3.39 -12.26
CA GLY A 122 12.65 3.36 -13.65
C GLY A 122 12.69 2.02 -14.35
N GLY A 123 11.76 1.16 -14.07
CA GLY A 123 11.19 0.45 -15.18
C GLY A 123 11.77 -0.84 -15.64
N LYS A 124 12.49 -1.60 -14.88
CA LYS A 124 12.65 -3.04 -15.16
C LYS A 124 12.32 -3.80 -13.89
N ILE A 125 11.63 -4.92 -14.03
CA ILE A 125 11.29 -5.84 -12.92
C ILE A 125 12.51 -6.20 -12.06
N ASN A 126 13.72 -6.02 -12.57
CA ASN A 126 15.00 -6.24 -11.89
C ASN A 126 15.81 -4.94 -11.71
N SER A 127 15.22 -3.76 -11.86
CA SER A 127 15.96 -2.50 -11.62
C SER A 127 16.14 -2.27 -10.13
N PRO A 128 17.25 -1.63 -9.72
CA PRO A 128 17.48 -1.34 -8.33
C PRO A 128 16.36 -0.46 -7.77
N TYR A 129 15.91 -0.79 -6.58
CA TYR A 129 15.03 0.05 -5.81
C TYR A 129 15.76 1.32 -5.40
N VAL A 130 15.02 2.43 -5.24
CA VAL A 130 15.58 3.63 -4.63
C VAL A 130 16.05 3.26 -3.24
N SER A 131 17.32 3.50 -2.98
CA SER A 131 17.81 3.52 -1.62
C SER A 131 17.09 4.65 -0.87
N PHE A 132 16.62 4.40 0.34
CA PHE A 132 15.97 5.45 1.14
C PHE A 132 16.90 6.60 1.51
N THR A 133 18.21 6.43 1.35
CA THR A 133 19.21 7.51 1.46
C THR A 133 19.15 8.49 0.30
N ASP A 134 18.62 8.06 -0.85
CA ASP A 134 18.60 8.84 -2.10
C ASP A 134 17.18 9.26 -2.48
N VAL A 135 16.19 9.10 -1.58
CA VAL A 135 14.80 9.49 -1.85
C VAL A 135 14.66 11.01 -1.84
N THR A 136 14.27 11.53 -2.99
CA THR A 136 13.73 12.90 -3.13
C THR A 136 12.22 12.83 -3.32
N GLU A 137 11.52 13.94 -3.11
CA GLU A 137 10.09 13.98 -3.35
C GLU A 137 9.74 13.54 -4.80
N ALA A 138 10.51 14.00 -5.78
CA ALA A 138 10.26 13.69 -7.19
C ALA A 138 10.45 12.21 -7.53
N ASN A 139 11.52 11.57 -7.07
CA ASN A 139 11.76 10.16 -7.36
C ASN A 139 10.86 9.21 -6.54
N PHE A 140 10.39 9.65 -5.37
CA PHE A 140 9.44 8.89 -4.58
C PHE A 140 8.07 8.84 -5.25
N CYS A 141 7.57 9.98 -5.72
CA CYS A 141 6.33 10.05 -6.50
C CYS A 141 6.42 9.14 -7.75
N GLN A 142 7.50 9.27 -8.51
CA GLN A 142 7.75 8.44 -9.69
C GLN A 142 7.71 6.94 -9.35
N ALA A 143 8.44 6.52 -8.32
CA ALA A 143 8.50 5.11 -7.93
C ALA A 143 7.14 4.56 -7.46
N TYR A 144 6.37 5.35 -6.75
CA TYR A 144 5.04 4.98 -6.29
C TYR A 144 4.07 4.82 -7.47
N GLU A 145 4.02 5.80 -8.36
CA GLU A 145 3.13 5.76 -9.53
C GLU A 145 3.50 4.61 -10.48
N ASP A 146 4.79 4.40 -10.75
CA ASP A 146 5.25 3.31 -11.60
C ASP A 146 4.91 1.94 -11.05
N LEU A 147 5.22 1.72 -9.77
CA LEU A 147 5.15 0.39 -9.18
C LEU A 147 3.76 0.06 -8.67
N TRP A 148 3.19 0.99 -7.90
CA TRP A 148 2.02 0.69 -7.09
C TRP A 148 0.72 0.98 -7.83
N VAL A 149 0.67 2.12 -8.54
CA VAL A 149 -0.57 2.57 -9.17
C VAL A 149 -0.75 1.98 -10.56
N TYR A 150 0.20 2.18 -11.45
CA TYR A 150 0.03 1.85 -12.87
C TYR A 150 0.69 0.54 -13.30
N GLY A 151 1.70 0.06 -12.56
CA GLY A 151 2.53 -1.07 -13.00
C GLY A 151 3.22 -0.79 -14.36
N ASN A 152 3.40 0.48 -14.68
CA ASN A 152 3.97 0.95 -15.94
C ASN A 152 5.19 1.84 -15.67
N LYS A 153 6.35 1.27 -15.92
CA LYS A 153 7.66 1.90 -15.74
C LYS A 153 7.91 3.18 -16.54
N ASP A 154 7.14 3.41 -17.58
CA ASP A 154 7.27 4.56 -18.46
C ASP A 154 6.26 5.67 -18.12
N TYR A 155 5.46 5.47 -17.07
CA TYR A 155 4.54 6.48 -16.58
C TYR A 155 5.32 7.69 -16.04
N LYS A 156 4.85 8.87 -16.36
CA LYS A 156 5.42 10.12 -15.85
C LYS A 156 4.35 10.84 -15.03
N PRO A 157 4.57 10.99 -13.72
CA PRO A 157 3.65 11.71 -12.88
C PRO A 157 3.38 13.12 -13.39
N THR A 158 2.14 13.54 -13.31
CA THR A 158 1.74 14.90 -13.60
C THR A 158 2.24 15.87 -12.54
N ALA A 159 2.26 17.16 -12.84
CA ALA A 159 2.64 18.19 -11.88
C ALA A 159 1.72 18.20 -10.64
N ILE A 160 0.45 17.81 -10.79
CA ILE A 160 -0.52 17.72 -9.68
C ILE A 160 -0.15 16.55 -8.77
N GLU A 161 0.08 15.36 -9.31
CA GLU A 161 0.49 14.18 -8.53
C GLU A 161 1.79 14.44 -7.77
N ILE A 162 2.78 15.05 -8.42
CA ILE A 162 4.04 15.45 -7.77
C ILE A 162 3.77 16.44 -6.62
N SER A 163 2.92 17.44 -6.84
CA SER A 163 2.57 18.45 -5.82
C SER A 163 1.89 17.82 -4.61
N ASP A 164 0.93 16.92 -4.84
CA ASP A 164 0.20 16.24 -3.77
C ASP A 164 1.12 15.33 -2.97
N PHE A 165 1.99 14.61 -3.67
CA PHE A 165 2.98 13.74 -3.05
C PHE A 165 3.99 14.51 -2.19
N ASN A 166 4.50 15.64 -2.70
CA ASN A 166 5.40 16.54 -1.98
C ASN A 166 4.75 17.09 -0.71
N SER A 167 3.48 17.45 -0.78
CA SER A 167 2.73 17.90 0.38
C SER A 167 2.65 16.82 1.46
N MET A 168 2.29 15.59 1.09
CA MET A 168 2.21 14.46 2.02
C MET A 168 3.59 14.10 2.60
N TYR A 169 4.63 14.10 1.78
CA TYR A 169 5.99 13.78 2.22
C TYR A 169 6.56 14.86 3.14
N SER A 170 6.27 16.13 2.88
CA SER A 170 6.63 17.24 3.77
C SER A 170 5.97 17.06 5.15
N GLN A 171 4.70 16.71 5.20
CA GLN A 171 4.02 16.37 6.46
C GLN A 171 4.68 15.18 7.16
N ALA A 172 5.04 14.14 6.41
CA ALA A 172 5.72 12.97 6.97
C ALA A 172 7.04 13.33 7.66
N LYS A 173 7.82 14.28 7.09
CA LYS A 173 9.08 14.76 7.70
C LYS A 173 8.84 15.47 9.07
N HIS A 174 7.71 16.08 9.26
CA HIS A 174 7.36 16.71 10.55
C HIS A 174 6.78 15.70 11.56
N LEU A 175 6.07 14.68 11.08
CA LEU A 175 5.42 13.68 11.94
C LEU A 175 6.39 12.61 12.45
N PHE A 176 7.38 12.27 11.62
CA PHE A 176 8.36 11.22 11.89
C PHE A 176 9.77 11.83 11.91
N VAL A 177 10.25 12.10 13.11
CA VAL A 177 11.55 12.70 13.44
C VAL A 177 12.40 11.77 14.30
#